data_36b529fccf43cbc0828e5ee58f30d62d
#
_entry.id   36b529fccf43cbc0828e5ee58f30d62d
#
_cell.length_a   1.000
_cell.length_b   1.000
_cell.length_c   1.000
_cell.angle_alpha   90.00
_cell.angle_beta   90.00
_cell.angle_gamma   90.00
#
_symmetry.space_group_name_H-M   'P 1'
#
loop_
_entity.id
_entity.type
_entity.pdbx_description
1 polymer ?
#
loop_
_entity_poly.entity_id
_entity_poly.type
_entity_poly.pdbx_seq_one_letter_code
_entity_poly.pdbx_strand_id
1 'polypeptide(L)'
;MKLDIINREKVYSRMESIPNGRASDVIIPGCLVLEGGAFRGLYTQGLLDFWMQNDINFQTVIGVSAGALSAAAYMSGQIGRSARVNLGYRHNSNYIGVKALSKAHSPIRLDFLIHDYDQIEPLDMERFHDSRRRLVVVATNCQTGPSSLKRATALILSWA
;
A
#
# COMPACT_ATOMS: atom_id res chain seq x y z
N MET A 1 -14.96 35.88 1.38
CA MET A 1 -15.01 34.84 0.32
C MET A 1 -14.89 33.50 1.04
N LYS A 2 -16.01 32.87 1.39
CA LYS A 2 -16.02 31.50 1.93
C LYS A 2 -15.61 30.62 0.76
N LEU A 3 -14.42 30.03 0.82
CA LEU A 3 -14.09 28.88 0.01
C LEU A 3 -15.16 27.82 0.33
N ASP A 4 -16.05 27.57 -0.61
CA ASP A 4 -16.93 26.41 -0.57
C ASP A 4 -16.02 25.20 -0.37
N ILE A 5 -16.09 24.66 0.81
CA ILE A 5 -15.48 23.38 1.10
C ILE A 5 -16.25 22.40 0.21
N ILE A 6 -15.67 22.13 -0.96
CA ILE A 6 -16.18 21.12 -1.88
C ILE A 6 -16.56 19.94 -1.05
N ASN A 7 -17.83 19.55 -1.12
CA ASN A 7 -18.39 18.47 -0.33
C ASN A 7 -17.56 17.19 -0.63
N ARG A 8 -16.61 16.92 0.24
CA ARG A 8 -15.55 15.93 0.04
C ARG A 8 -16.10 14.51 0.02
N GLU A 9 -17.31 14.31 0.56
CA GLU A 9 -18.03 13.04 0.48
C GLU A 9 -18.43 12.68 -0.94
N LYS A 10 -18.72 13.65 -1.81
CA LYS A 10 -19.10 13.40 -3.21
C LYS A 10 -17.97 12.89 -4.09
N VAL A 11 -16.71 13.17 -3.75
CA VAL A 11 -15.55 12.74 -4.55
C VAL A 11 -15.28 11.25 -4.38
N TYR A 12 -15.76 10.65 -3.28
CA TYR A 12 -15.57 9.23 -2.94
C TYR A 12 -16.89 8.51 -2.67
N SER A 13 -17.97 8.97 -3.28
CA SER A 13 -19.31 8.39 -3.14
C SER A 13 -19.46 6.96 -3.67
N ARG A 14 -18.37 6.34 -4.11
CA ARG A 14 -18.32 4.96 -4.62
C ARG A 14 -17.36 4.07 -3.85
N MET A 15 -17.14 4.32 -2.56
CA MET A 15 -16.31 3.45 -1.72
C MET A 15 -16.82 2.00 -1.73
N GLU A 16 -18.13 1.81 -1.84
CA GLU A 16 -18.77 0.51 -1.99
C GLU A 16 -18.46 -0.20 -3.31
N SER A 17 -18.00 0.54 -4.31
CA SER A 17 -17.58 -0.04 -5.60
C SER A 17 -16.12 -0.51 -5.63
N ILE A 18 -15.36 -0.25 -4.56
CA ILE A 18 -14.01 -0.79 -4.44
C ILE A 18 -14.11 -2.30 -4.34
N PRO A 19 -13.38 -3.05 -5.19
CA PRO A 19 -13.42 -4.50 -5.13
C PRO A 19 -12.98 -4.98 -3.75
N ASN A 20 -13.53 -6.12 -3.35
CA ASN A 20 -13.23 -6.76 -2.08
C ASN A 20 -13.04 -8.26 -2.29
N GLY A 21 -12.33 -8.89 -1.39
CA GLY A 21 -12.11 -10.33 -1.43
C GLY A 21 -10.66 -10.73 -1.25
N ARG A 22 -10.42 -12.01 -1.49
CA ARG A 22 -9.10 -12.63 -1.39
C ARG A 22 -8.69 -13.18 -2.75
N ALA A 23 -7.46 -12.92 -3.14
CA ALA A 23 -6.87 -13.50 -4.35
C ALA A 23 -6.76 -15.03 -4.22
N SER A 24 -6.76 -15.74 -5.33
CA SER A 24 -6.51 -17.17 -5.37
C SER A 24 -5.08 -17.55 -4.99
N ASP A 25 -4.85 -18.83 -4.77
CA ASP A 25 -3.51 -19.37 -4.47
C ASP A 25 -2.69 -19.72 -5.73
N VAL A 26 -3.20 -19.36 -6.90
CA VAL A 26 -2.47 -19.50 -8.16
C VAL A 26 -1.31 -18.51 -8.17
N ILE A 27 -0.10 -19.00 -8.41
CA ILE A 27 1.12 -18.19 -8.49
C ILE A 27 1.70 -18.32 -9.89
N ILE A 28 1.95 -17.17 -10.51
CA ILE A 28 2.55 -17.10 -11.84
C ILE A 28 4.05 -16.83 -11.68
N PRO A 29 4.90 -17.68 -12.26
CA PRO A 29 6.34 -17.42 -12.31
C PRO A 29 6.62 -16.10 -13.02
N GLY A 30 7.39 -15.24 -12.41
CA GLY A 30 7.74 -13.94 -12.96
C GLY A 30 8.07 -12.91 -11.90
N CYS A 31 8.46 -11.73 -12.36
CA CYS A 31 8.81 -10.59 -11.51
C CYS A 31 8.02 -9.36 -11.93
N LEU A 32 7.35 -8.78 -10.97
CA LEU A 32 6.65 -7.51 -11.10
C LEU A 32 7.45 -6.41 -10.41
N VAL A 33 7.64 -5.28 -11.09
CA VAL A 33 8.34 -4.11 -10.55
C VAL A 33 7.34 -2.96 -10.43
N LEU A 34 7.21 -2.42 -9.22
CA LEU A 34 6.29 -1.34 -8.88
C LEU A 34 7.07 -0.08 -8.50
N GLU A 35 6.89 0.96 -9.29
CA GLU A 35 7.52 2.26 -9.02
C GLU A 35 6.91 2.98 -7.82
N GLY A 36 7.65 3.94 -7.28
CA GLY A 36 7.15 4.91 -6.33
C GLY A 36 6.29 5.98 -7.01
N GLY A 37 5.57 6.78 -6.19
CA GLY A 37 4.77 7.87 -6.76
C GLY A 37 3.65 8.38 -5.87
N ALA A 38 3.70 8.11 -4.58
CA ALA A 38 2.68 8.51 -3.61
C ALA A 38 1.26 8.14 -4.13
N PHE A 39 0.34 9.12 -4.24
CA PHE A 39 -1.03 8.86 -4.70
C PHE A 39 -1.18 8.45 -6.16
N ARG A 40 -0.16 8.62 -7.01
CA ARG A 40 -0.19 8.04 -8.36
C ARG A 40 -0.24 6.51 -8.32
N GLY A 41 0.22 5.91 -7.22
CA GLY A 41 0.08 4.49 -6.94
C GLY A 41 -1.36 3.97 -6.90
N LEU A 42 -2.39 4.83 -6.84
CA LEU A 42 -3.79 4.40 -6.95
C LEU A 42 -4.08 3.72 -8.30
N TYR A 43 -3.44 4.16 -9.38
CA TYR A 43 -3.53 3.47 -10.67
C TYR A 43 -2.95 2.06 -10.58
N THR A 44 -1.76 1.95 -10.00
CA THR A 44 -1.09 0.65 -9.76
C THR A 44 -1.96 -0.27 -8.90
N GLN A 45 -2.58 0.26 -7.85
CA GLN A 45 -3.46 -0.50 -6.96
C GLN A 45 -4.67 -1.07 -7.71
N GLY A 46 -5.32 -0.26 -8.54
CA GLY A 46 -6.45 -0.73 -9.36
C GLY A 46 -6.05 -1.86 -10.32
N LEU A 47 -4.86 -1.76 -10.92
CA LEU A 47 -4.32 -2.83 -11.77
C LEU A 47 -4.02 -4.10 -10.98
N LEU A 48 -3.42 -3.97 -9.78
CA LEU A 48 -3.12 -5.11 -8.92
C LEU A 48 -4.40 -5.81 -8.43
N ASP A 49 -5.43 -5.04 -8.08
CA ASP A 49 -6.74 -5.57 -7.68
C ASP A 49 -7.38 -6.34 -8.84
N PHE A 50 -7.36 -5.79 -10.05
CA PHE A 50 -7.84 -6.47 -11.25
C PHE A 50 -7.06 -7.77 -11.52
N TRP A 51 -5.75 -7.77 -11.38
CA TRP A 51 -4.94 -8.98 -11.54
C TRP A 51 -5.28 -10.04 -10.51
N MET A 52 -5.42 -9.66 -9.24
CA MET A 52 -5.81 -10.60 -8.18
C MET A 52 -7.18 -11.22 -8.42
N GLN A 53 -8.14 -10.46 -8.98
CA GLN A 53 -9.46 -10.96 -9.37
C GLN A 53 -9.42 -11.95 -10.55
N ASN A 54 -8.34 -11.92 -11.33
CA ASN A 54 -8.15 -12.76 -12.52
C ASN A 54 -7.02 -13.78 -12.34
N ASP A 55 -6.71 -14.20 -11.12
CA ASP A 55 -5.73 -15.23 -10.79
C ASP A 55 -4.28 -14.90 -11.21
N ILE A 56 -3.99 -13.63 -11.40
CA ILE A 56 -2.66 -13.15 -11.77
C ILE A 56 -1.92 -12.72 -10.50
N ASN A 57 -1.21 -13.65 -9.85
CA ASN A 57 -0.42 -13.42 -8.65
C ASN A 57 1.05 -13.75 -8.92
N PHE A 58 1.86 -12.73 -9.20
CA PHE A 58 3.28 -12.92 -9.51
C PHE A 58 4.08 -13.45 -8.31
N GLN A 59 5.03 -14.34 -8.61
CA GLN A 59 5.89 -14.96 -7.61
C GLN A 59 6.80 -13.94 -6.93
N THR A 60 7.41 -13.03 -7.69
CA THR A 60 8.31 -12.01 -7.16
C THR A 60 7.75 -10.63 -7.43
N VAL A 61 7.75 -9.78 -6.41
CA VAL A 61 7.36 -8.38 -6.52
C VAL A 61 8.46 -7.50 -5.94
N ILE A 62 8.88 -6.50 -6.71
CA ILE A 62 9.84 -5.48 -6.28
C ILE A 62 9.09 -4.16 -6.17
N GLY A 63 9.13 -3.52 -5.03
CA GLY A 63 8.40 -2.27 -4.80
C GLY A 63 9.27 -1.14 -4.25
N VAL A 64 9.03 0.07 -4.73
CA VAL A 64 9.67 1.30 -4.29
C VAL A 64 8.62 2.23 -3.68
N SER A 65 8.81 2.75 -2.46
CA SER A 65 7.92 3.74 -1.84
C SER A 65 6.44 3.27 -1.86
N ALA A 66 5.53 4.03 -2.47
CA ALA A 66 4.11 3.65 -2.63
C ALA A 66 3.94 2.30 -3.32
N GLY A 67 4.84 1.93 -4.26
CA GLY A 67 4.86 0.63 -4.89
C GLY A 67 5.15 -0.50 -3.89
N ALA A 68 5.98 -0.28 -2.88
CA ALA A 68 6.24 -1.27 -1.84
C ALA A 68 5.00 -1.50 -0.94
N LEU A 69 4.26 -0.43 -0.60
CA LEU A 69 3.02 -0.53 0.17
C LEU A 69 1.92 -1.27 -0.62
N SER A 70 1.78 -0.96 -1.91
CA SER A 70 0.86 -1.67 -2.81
C SER A 70 1.25 -3.14 -2.98
N ALA A 71 2.56 -3.41 -3.08
CA ALA A 71 3.09 -4.77 -3.14
C ALA A 71 2.76 -5.57 -1.89
N ALA A 72 2.83 -4.97 -0.69
CA ALA A 72 2.48 -5.66 0.56
C ALA A 72 1.02 -6.15 0.55
N ALA A 73 0.07 -5.31 0.16
CA ALA A 73 -1.34 -5.69 0.03
C ALA A 73 -1.55 -6.75 -1.07
N TYR A 74 -0.84 -6.65 -2.19
CA TYR A 74 -0.89 -7.65 -3.25
C TYR A 74 -0.30 -9.00 -2.81
N MET A 75 0.78 -8.99 -2.05
CA MET A 75 1.38 -10.21 -1.50
C MET A 75 0.48 -10.89 -0.47
N SER A 76 -0.25 -10.10 0.34
CA SER A 76 -1.25 -10.60 1.27
C SER A 76 -2.55 -11.06 0.60
N GLY A 77 -2.71 -10.79 -0.70
CA GLY A 77 -3.87 -11.23 -1.48
C GLY A 77 -5.17 -10.50 -1.14
N GLN A 78 -5.09 -9.34 -0.50
CA GLN A 78 -6.26 -8.59 -0.06
C GLN A 78 -6.72 -7.59 -1.13
N ILE A 79 -7.68 -8.01 -1.95
CA ILE A 79 -8.24 -7.20 -3.04
C ILE A 79 -8.87 -5.92 -2.47
N GLY A 80 -8.51 -4.76 -3.03
CA GLY A 80 -9.05 -3.45 -2.68
C GLY A 80 -8.51 -2.83 -1.38
N ARG A 81 -7.72 -3.55 -0.56
CA ARG A 81 -7.20 -3.03 0.72
C ARG A 81 -6.48 -1.70 0.57
N SER A 82 -5.56 -1.60 -0.37
CA SER A 82 -4.81 -0.37 -0.62
C SER A 82 -5.69 0.78 -1.09
N ALA A 83 -6.71 0.49 -1.91
CA ALA A 83 -7.66 1.50 -2.36
C ALA A 83 -8.54 1.97 -1.20
N ARG A 84 -9.02 1.08 -0.34
CA ARG A 84 -9.83 1.45 0.85
C ARG A 84 -9.08 2.38 1.77
N VAL A 85 -7.83 2.10 2.12
CA VAL A 85 -7.06 2.99 2.98
C VAL A 85 -6.79 4.34 2.32
N ASN A 86 -6.33 4.34 1.08
CA ASN A 86 -5.94 5.59 0.41
C ASN A 86 -7.14 6.49 0.08
N LEU A 87 -8.26 5.94 -0.35
CA LEU A 87 -9.46 6.70 -0.67
C LEU A 87 -10.28 7.04 0.58
N GLY A 88 -10.42 6.10 1.52
CA GLY A 88 -11.18 6.31 2.75
C GLY A 88 -10.54 7.30 3.71
N TYR A 89 -9.21 7.27 3.82
CA TYR A 89 -8.50 8.06 4.85
C TYR A 89 -7.71 9.26 4.31
N ARG A 90 -7.75 9.54 3.00
CA ARG A 90 -6.98 10.64 2.40
C ARG A 90 -7.26 12.03 2.99
N HIS A 91 -8.40 12.22 3.63
CA HIS A 91 -8.76 13.45 4.33
C HIS A 91 -8.57 13.37 5.84
N ASN A 92 -8.11 12.22 6.35
CA ASN A 92 -7.79 12.07 7.75
C ASN A 92 -6.49 12.83 8.07
N SER A 93 -6.58 13.82 8.95
CA SER A 93 -5.43 14.63 9.34
C SER A 93 -4.34 13.86 10.08
N ASN A 94 -4.63 12.67 10.59
CA ASN A 94 -3.63 11.76 11.16
C ASN A 94 -2.88 10.97 10.10
N TYR A 95 -3.45 10.84 8.90
CA TYR A 95 -2.79 10.16 7.78
C TYR A 95 -2.06 11.15 6.88
N ILE A 96 -2.75 12.22 6.45
CA ILE A 96 -2.25 13.18 5.45
C ILE A 96 -2.55 14.60 5.86
N GLY A 97 -1.59 15.51 5.67
CA GLY A 97 -1.79 16.94 5.81
C GLY A 97 -0.83 17.62 6.76
N VAL A 98 -1.19 18.86 7.14
CA VAL A 98 -0.32 19.74 7.98
C VAL A 98 -0.02 19.12 9.35
N LYS A 99 -0.98 18.41 9.96
CA LYS A 99 -0.73 17.71 11.23
C LYS A 99 0.25 16.56 11.07
N ALA A 100 0.19 15.84 9.95
CA ALA A 100 1.16 14.81 9.63
C ALA A 100 2.55 15.43 9.44
N LEU A 101 2.63 16.54 8.72
CA LEU A 101 3.88 17.27 8.50
C LEU A 101 4.52 17.74 9.81
N SER A 102 3.74 18.29 10.75
CA SER A 102 4.26 18.79 12.03
C SER A 102 4.74 17.68 12.97
N LYS A 103 4.11 16.49 12.92
CA LYS A 103 4.43 15.37 13.84
C LYS A 103 5.50 14.43 13.27
N ALA A 104 5.47 14.17 11.98
CA ALA A 104 6.33 13.17 11.35
C ALA A 104 7.33 13.76 10.34
N HIS A 105 7.39 15.10 10.23
CA HIS A 105 8.20 15.79 9.21
C HIS A 105 7.93 15.30 7.78
N SER A 106 6.77 14.71 7.56
CA SER A 106 6.31 14.17 6.28
C SER A 106 4.83 14.49 6.08
N PRO A 107 4.40 14.85 4.86
CA PRO A 107 3.00 15.08 4.56
C PRO A 107 2.13 13.81 4.63
N ILE A 108 2.74 12.64 4.67
CA ILE A 108 2.09 11.32 4.82
C ILE A 108 2.72 10.61 6.01
N ARG A 109 1.88 10.16 6.96
CA ARG A 109 2.32 9.36 8.09
C ARG A 109 2.24 7.88 7.76
N LEU A 110 3.40 7.26 7.60
CA LEU A 110 3.50 5.81 7.39
C LEU A 110 3.06 5.02 8.63
N ASP A 111 3.28 5.55 9.83
CA ASP A 111 2.82 4.95 11.09
C ASP A 111 1.31 4.70 11.08
N PHE A 112 0.53 5.61 10.47
CA PHE A 112 -0.90 5.42 10.32
C PHE A 112 -1.22 4.15 9.52
N LEU A 113 -0.49 3.90 8.43
CA LEU A 113 -0.70 2.71 7.59
C LEU A 113 -0.27 1.41 8.29
N ILE A 114 0.82 1.49 9.05
CA ILE A 114 1.47 0.31 9.62
C ILE A 114 0.83 -0.09 10.95
N HIS A 115 0.38 0.88 11.75
CA HIS A 115 -0.16 0.64 13.08
C HIS A 115 -1.67 0.89 13.16
N ASP A 116 -2.13 2.10 12.79
CA ASP A 116 -3.52 2.48 13.04
C ASP A 116 -4.47 1.75 12.07
N TYR A 117 -4.13 1.72 10.77
CA TYR A 117 -4.98 1.07 9.78
C TYR A 117 -4.89 -0.46 9.84
N ASP A 118 -3.77 -1.01 10.24
CA ASP A 118 -3.61 -2.46 10.40
C ASP A 118 -4.51 -3.02 11.53
N GLN A 119 -4.90 -2.21 12.50
CA GLN A 119 -5.91 -2.60 13.50
C GLN A 119 -7.34 -2.61 12.94
N ILE A 120 -7.60 -1.84 11.88
CA ILE A 120 -8.92 -1.76 11.23
C ILE A 120 -9.09 -2.88 10.20
N GLU A 121 -8.08 -3.04 9.37
CA GLU A 121 -8.01 -4.07 8.34
C GLU A 121 -6.61 -4.72 8.36
N PRO A 122 -6.41 -5.74 9.20
CA PRO A 122 -5.11 -6.39 9.37
C PRO A 122 -4.56 -6.94 8.07
N LEU A 123 -3.25 -6.87 7.91
CA LEU A 123 -2.59 -7.55 6.80
C LEU A 123 -2.67 -9.06 7.01
N ASP A 124 -3.04 -9.80 5.97
CA ASP A 124 -3.00 -11.28 6.01
C ASP A 124 -1.54 -11.75 6.04
N MET A 125 -1.02 -11.88 7.26
CA MET A 125 0.40 -12.21 7.49
C MET A 125 0.73 -13.64 7.10
N GLU A 126 -0.20 -14.58 7.20
CA GLU A 126 0.01 -15.95 6.76
C GLU A 126 0.32 -15.98 5.27
N ARG A 127 -0.51 -15.33 4.49
CA ARG A 127 -0.34 -15.24 3.04
C ARG A 127 0.85 -14.36 2.65
N PHE A 128 1.09 -13.29 3.39
CA PHE A 128 2.25 -12.43 3.17
C PHE A 128 3.58 -13.18 3.31
N HIS A 129 3.63 -14.14 4.23
CA HIS A 129 4.81 -14.98 4.47
C HIS A 129 4.84 -16.29 3.65
N ASP A 130 3.97 -16.44 2.65
CA ASP A 130 4.00 -17.61 1.77
C ASP A 130 5.40 -17.74 1.14
N SER A 131 6.09 -18.83 1.47
CA SER A 131 7.47 -19.08 1.05
C SER A 131 7.64 -19.22 -0.47
N ARG A 132 6.54 -19.48 -1.18
CA ARG A 132 6.52 -19.57 -2.65
C ARG A 132 6.61 -18.19 -3.31
N ARG A 133 6.37 -17.12 -2.55
CA ARG A 133 6.37 -15.74 -3.04
C ARG A 133 7.50 -14.92 -2.41
N ARG A 134 7.88 -13.86 -3.08
CA ARG A 134 8.99 -13.01 -2.63
C ARG A 134 8.66 -11.53 -2.85
N LEU A 135 8.64 -10.77 -1.77
CA LEU A 135 8.62 -9.30 -1.82
C LEU A 135 10.03 -8.74 -1.60
N VAL A 136 10.43 -7.83 -2.46
CA VAL A 136 11.66 -7.05 -2.33
C VAL A 136 11.31 -5.58 -2.23
N VAL A 137 11.73 -4.93 -1.16
CA VAL A 137 11.55 -3.49 -0.96
C VAL A 137 12.86 -2.77 -1.27
N VAL A 138 12.74 -1.72 -2.07
CA VAL A 138 13.88 -0.83 -2.37
C VAL A 138 13.85 0.32 -1.39
N ALA A 139 14.94 0.48 -0.65
CA ALA A 139 15.13 1.57 0.31
C ALA A 139 16.48 2.26 0.08
N THR A 140 16.56 3.55 0.40
CA THR A 140 17.82 4.31 0.37
C THR A 140 18.43 4.32 1.77
N ASN A 141 19.71 3.99 1.86
CA ASN A 141 20.46 4.15 3.10
C ASN A 141 20.82 5.64 3.26
N CYS A 142 20.21 6.30 4.24
CA CYS A 142 20.42 7.73 4.47
C CYS A 142 21.84 8.10 4.91
N GLN A 143 22.62 7.15 5.41
CA GLN A 143 24.02 7.37 5.82
C GLN A 143 25.00 7.21 4.67
N THR A 144 24.76 6.24 3.79
CA THR A 144 25.71 5.89 2.72
C THR A 144 25.27 6.35 1.33
N GLY A 145 24.02 6.79 1.17
CA GLY A 145 23.43 7.26 -0.09
C GLY A 145 22.98 6.19 -1.08
N PRO A 146 23.66 5.04 -1.25
CA PRO A 146 23.23 4.04 -2.24
C PRO A 146 21.90 3.39 -1.87
N SER A 147 21.07 3.11 -2.89
CA SER A 147 19.88 2.29 -2.69
C SER A 147 20.25 0.86 -2.30
N SER A 148 19.50 0.28 -1.40
CA SER A 148 19.63 -1.12 -0.99
C SER A 148 18.35 -1.90 -1.27
N LEU A 149 18.53 -3.14 -1.73
CA LEU A 149 17.44 -4.09 -1.89
C LEU A 149 17.31 -4.89 -0.58
N LYS A 150 16.14 -4.86 0.02
CA LYS A 150 15.82 -5.65 1.22
C LYS A 150 14.72 -6.64 0.91
N ARG A 151 14.95 -7.91 1.22
CA ARG A 151 13.87 -8.89 1.21
C ARG A 151 12.93 -8.58 2.38
N ALA A 152 11.67 -8.30 2.10
CA ALA A 152 10.67 -8.08 3.12
C ALA A 152 10.13 -9.43 3.62
N THR A 153 10.80 -10.02 4.59
CA THR A 153 10.30 -11.20 5.33
C THR A 153 9.68 -10.82 6.67
N ALA A 154 9.94 -9.62 7.16
CA ALA A 154 9.40 -9.13 8.43
C ALA A 154 9.53 -7.61 8.60
N LEU A 155 9.97 -6.87 7.61
CA LEU A 155 10.53 -5.51 7.77
C LEU A 155 9.50 -4.38 7.82
N ILE A 156 8.22 -4.67 7.62
CA ILE A 156 7.16 -3.65 7.78
C ILE A 156 6.88 -3.40 9.27
N LEU A 157 7.30 -4.31 10.15
CA LEU A 157 7.01 -4.22 11.59
C LEU A 157 8.22 -3.81 12.46
N SER A 158 9.40 -3.61 11.91
CA SER A 158 10.62 -3.35 12.70
C SER A 158 11.21 -1.94 12.53
N TRP A 159 10.39 -0.96 12.19
CA TRP A 159 10.78 0.46 12.27
C TRP A 159 10.25 1.05 13.59
N ALA A 160 10.63 0.46 14.71
CA ALA A 160 10.51 1.04 16.04
C ALA A 160 11.90 1.51 16.48
#